data_cb26366fac71423a2ea810141a054e70
#
_entry.id   cb26366fac71423a2ea810141a054e70
#
_cell.length_a   1.000
_cell.length_b   1.000
_cell.length_c   1.000
_cell.angle_alpha   90.00
_cell.angle_beta   90.00
_cell.angle_gamma   90.00
#
_symmetry.space_group_name_H-M   'P 1'
#
loop_
_entity.id
_entity.type
_entity.pdbx_description
1 polymer ?
#
loop_
_entity_poly.entity_id
_entity_poly.type
_entity_poly.pdbx_seq_one_letter_code
_entity_poly.pdbx_strand_id
1 'polypeptide(L)'
;CRMSGVFSMLTKHASFFRDLWSLTRPYWFSGEKWAARGLLAAVVALNLGLVYLDVVLSYWQNDFYNTLQSSNQAAFFREIMRFCWIAAGFIVIAVYELYLNQMLQIRWRSWLTENYLEEWIGRRAYYRMQLADRGTDNPDQRISQDANSFTLQSLSFTVGVFEALLTFVSFIIVLWTISSKLAVVLLSYSVIGTAVIVFADCEKAYAARP
;
A
#
# COMPACT_ATOMS: atom_id res chain seq x y z
N CYS A 1 -13.02 7.93 32.44
CA CYS A 1 -13.82 8.21 31.22
C CYS A 1 -13.00 8.37 29.94
N ARG A 2 -11.70 8.75 30.00
CA ARG A 2 -10.83 8.89 28.81
C ARG A 2 -10.41 7.54 28.17
N MET A 3 -10.24 6.50 28.95
CA MET A 3 -9.81 5.19 28.45
C MET A 3 -10.91 4.41 27.69
N SER A 4 -12.19 4.66 27.97
CA SER A 4 -13.29 4.00 27.26
C SER A 4 -13.43 4.42 25.79
N GLY A 5 -13.09 5.65 25.47
CA GLY A 5 -13.10 6.16 24.08
C GLY A 5 -12.01 5.56 23.20
N VAL A 6 -10.80 5.43 23.74
CA VAL A 6 -9.68 4.78 23.05
C VAL A 6 -9.97 3.29 22.88
N PHE A 7 -10.54 2.64 23.88
CA PHE A 7 -10.92 1.22 23.80
C PHE A 7 -12.04 0.97 22.79
N SER A 8 -13.02 1.88 22.68
CA SER A 8 -14.08 1.83 21.66
C SER A 8 -13.54 2.05 20.23
N MET A 9 -12.54 2.90 20.05
CA MET A 9 -11.85 3.05 18.76
C MET A 9 -11.04 1.80 18.40
N LEU A 10 -10.29 1.25 19.34
CA LEU A 10 -9.51 0.02 19.10
C LEU A 10 -10.40 -1.18 18.76
N THR A 11 -11.56 -1.33 19.42
CA THR A 11 -12.53 -2.39 19.09
C THR A 11 -13.18 -2.17 17.72
N LYS A 12 -13.41 -0.93 17.30
CA LYS A 12 -13.93 -0.59 15.98
C LYS A 12 -12.90 -0.86 14.86
N HIS A 13 -11.64 -0.61 15.12
CA HIS A 13 -10.55 -0.98 14.20
C HIS A 13 -10.32 -2.50 14.14
N ALA A 14 -10.43 -3.20 15.26
CA ALA A 14 -10.33 -4.67 15.28
C ALA A 14 -11.47 -5.35 14.51
N SER A 15 -12.70 -4.81 14.55
CA SER A 15 -13.80 -5.30 13.72
C SER A 15 -13.56 -5.01 12.24
N PHE A 16 -13.04 -3.83 11.89
CA PHE A 16 -12.71 -3.47 10.51
C PHE A 16 -11.69 -4.44 9.88
N PHE A 17 -10.60 -4.74 10.58
CA PHE A 17 -9.60 -5.69 10.07
C PHE A 17 -10.16 -7.11 9.93
N ARG A 18 -11.01 -7.53 10.85
CA ARG A 18 -11.67 -8.83 10.77
C ARG A 18 -12.63 -8.90 9.57
N ASP A 19 -13.41 -7.85 9.35
CA ASP A 19 -14.35 -7.76 8.25
C ASP A 19 -13.61 -7.65 6.90
N LEU A 20 -12.56 -6.86 6.82
CA LEU A 20 -11.66 -6.81 5.67
C LEU A 20 -11.07 -8.19 5.36
N TRP A 21 -10.58 -8.90 6.38
CA TRP A 21 -10.04 -10.25 6.21
C TRP A 21 -11.09 -11.24 5.75
N SER A 22 -12.32 -11.17 6.28
CA SER A 22 -13.42 -12.05 5.88
C SER A 22 -13.81 -11.86 4.40
N LEU A 23 -13.71 -10.63 3.88
CA LEU A 23 -14.01 -10.30 2.49
C LEU A 23 -12.84 -10.64 1.54
N THR A 24 -11.60 -10.53 2.00
CA THR A 24 -10.41 -10.79 1.17
C THR A 24 -10.02 -12.26 1.15
N ARG A 25 -10.20 -12.98 2.26
CA ARG A 25 -9.80 -14.39 2.43
C ARG A 25 -10.32 -15.32 1.32
N PRO A 26 -11.61 -15.26 0.90
CA PRO A 26 -12.14 -16.20 -0.09
C PRO A 26 -11.36 -16.15 -1.42
N TYR A 27 -10.93 -14.99 -1.88
CA TYR A 27 -10.14 -14.85 -3.10
C TYR A 27 -8.79 -15.59 -3.01
N TRP A 28 -8.08 -15.43 -1.89
CA TRP A 28 -6.75 -16.03 -1.69
C TRP A 28 -6.78 -17.56 -1.50
N PHE A 29 -7.95 -18.15 -1.29
CA PHE A 29 -8.17 -19.58 -1.17
C PHE A 29 -9.09 -20.15 -2.26
N SER A 30 -9.43 -19.36 -3.29
CA SER A 30 -10.21 -19.78 -4.44
C SER A 30 -9.45 -20.71 -5.38
N GLY A 31 -10.10 -21.15 -6.47
CA GLY A 31 -9.45 -21.94 -7.53
C GLY A 31 -8.25 -21.24 -8.18
N GLU A 32 -8.22 -19.90 -8.18
CA GLU A 32 -7.13 -19.08 -8.75
C GLU A 32 -6.00 -18.75 -7.75
N LYS A 33 -5.98 -19.38 -6.58
CA LYS A 33 -5.03 -19.12 -5.48
C LYS A 33 -3.56 -19.06 -5.90
N TRP A 34 -3.13 -19.92 -6.81
CA TRP A 34 -1.73 -19.98 -7.24
C TRP A 34 -1.36 -18.79 -8.13
N ALA A 35 -2.25 -18.40 -9.06
CA ALA A 35 -2.05 -17.22 -9.89
C ALA A 35 -2.08 -15.93 -9.05
N ALA A 36 -3.04 -15.80 -8.12
CA ALA A 36 -3.17 -14.65 -7.24
C ALA A 36 -1.93 -14.49 -6.33
N ARG A 37 -1.50 -15.58 -5.68
CA ARG A 37 -0.32 -15.57 -4.80
C ARG A 37 0.97 -15.34 -5.58
N GLY A 38 1.10 -15.91 -6.77
CA GLY A 38 2.24 -15.70 -7.66
C GLY A 38 2.36 -14.26 -8.11
N LEU A 39 1.24 -13.62 -8.52
CA LEU A 39 1.20 -12.21 -8.86
C LEU A 39 1.54 -11.31 -7.67
N LEU A 40 0.98 -11.58 -6.49
CA LEU A 40 1.30 -10.82 -5.29
C LEU A 40 2.79 -10.94 -4.94
N ALA A 41 3.33 -12.15 -4.97
CA ALA A 41 4.75 -12.39 -4.69
C ALA A 41 5.65 -11.66 -5.71
N ALA A 42 5.26 -11.61 -6.99
CA ALA A 42 5.98 -10.87 -8.02
C ALA A 42 5.92 -9.35 -7.77
N VAL A 43 4.75 -8.79 -7.42
CA VAL A 43 4.59 -7.38 -7.06
C VAL A 43 5.46 -7.04 -5.85
N VAL A 44 5.44 -7.86 -4.81
CA VAL A 44 6.27 -7.68 -3.61
C VAL A 44 7.77 -7.75 -3.96
N ALA A 45 8.18 -8.69 -4.80
CA ALA A 45 9.58 -8.81 -5.23
C ALA A 45 10.04 -7.59 -6.05
N LEU A 46 9.18 -7.05 -6.93
CA LEU A 46 9.50 -5.83 -7.69
C LEU A 46 9.56 -4.59 -6.78
N ASN A 47 8.66 -4.48 -5.79
CA ASN A 47 8.75 -3.43 -4.76
C ASN A 47 10.06 -3.50 -3.96
N LEU A 48 10.50 -4.70 -3.56
CA LEU A 48 11.82 -4.90 -2.95
C LEU A 48 12.94 -4.42 -3.88
N GLY A 49 12.82 -4.70 -5.18
CA GLY A 49 13.76 -4.22 -6.21
C GLY A 49 13.80 -2.69 -6.30
N LEU A 50 12.66 -2.01 -6.25
CA LEU A 50 12.58 -0.54 -6.23
C LEU A 50 13.24 0.04 -5.00
N VAL A 51 12.92 -0.47 -3.81
CA VAL A 51 13.55 -0.03 -2.55
C VAL A 51 15.07 -0.26 -2.57
N TYR A 52 15.53 -1.38 -3.13
CA TYR A 52 16.96 -1.62 -3.31
C TYR A 52 17.61 -0.58 -4.23
N LEU A 53 16.96 -0.23 -5.36
CA LEU A 53 17.44 0.80 -6.27
C LEU A 53 17.46 2.19 -5.62
N ASP A 54 16.49 2.52 -4.76
CA ASP A 54 16.49 3.77 -3.99
C ASP A 54 17.71 3.87 -3.06
N VAL A 55 18.07 2.77 -2.41
CA VAL A 55 19.28 2.70 -1.58
C VAL A 55 20.53 2.87 -2.45
N VAL A 56 20.59 2.19 -3.59
CA VAL A 56 21.73 2.34 -4.56
C VAL A 56 21.82 3.77 -5.06
N LEU A 57 20.70 4.42 -5.35
CA LEU A 57 20.63 5.81 -5.76
C LEU A 57 21.13 6.75 -4.68
N SER A 58 20.83 6.50 -3.41
CA SER A 58 21.32 7.27 -2.27
C SER A 58 22.85 7.21 -2.15
N TYR A 59 23.44 6.02 -2.34
CA TYR A 59 24.91 5.88 -2.38
C TYR A 59 25.52 6.57 -3.59
N TRP A 60 24.90 6.43 -4.77
CA TRP A 60 25.34 7.12 -5.98
C TRP A 60 25.31 8.65 -5.80
N GLN A 61 24.27 9.21 -5.18
CA GLN A 61 24.21 10.66 -4.89
C GLN A 61 25.42 11.11 -4.07
N ASN A 62 25.81 10.37 -3.06
CA ASN A 62 26.98 10.70 -2.25
C ASN A 62 28.27 10.67 -3.08
N ASP A 63 28.50 9.64 -3.90
CA ASP A 63 29.64 9.51 -4.80
C ASP A 63 29.68 10.64 -5.83
N PHE A 64 28.53 11.01 -6.38
CA PHE A 64 28.38 12.08 -7.35
C PHE A 64 28.74 13.44 -6.74
N TYR A 65 28.24 13.77 -5.53
CA TYR A 65 28.61 15.01 -4.84
C TYR A 65 30.11 15.10 -4.52
N ASN A 66 30.71 14.01 -4.09
CA ASN A 66 32.16 13.95 -3.85
C ASN A 66 32.97 14.16 -5.13
N THR A 67 32.49 13.65 -6.26
CA THR A 67 33.11 13.84 -7.57
C THR A 67 33.04 15.31 -8.05
N LEU A 68 31.90 15.97 -7.79
CA LEU A 68 31.75 17.42 -8.08
C LEU A 68 32.73 18.27 -7.26
N GLN A 69 32.89 17.94 -5.95
CA GLN A 69 33.81 18.67 -5.09
C GLN A 69 35.29 18.49 -5.52
N SER A 70 35.62 17.30 -6.03
CA SER A 70 36.99 16.99 -6.49
C SER A 70 37.32 17.56 -7.88
N SER A 71 36.35 18.17 -8.58
CA SER A 71 36.48 18.75 -9.95
C SER A 71 37.08 17.80 -11.00
N ASN A 72 36.89 16.47 -10.81
CA ASN A 72 37.44 15.46 -11.70
C ASN A 72 36.48 15.15 -12.86
N GLN A 73 36.76 15.69 -14.04
CA GLN A 73 35.92 15.56 -15.22
C GLN A 73 35.72 14.10 -15.66
N ALA A 74 36.76 13.27 -15.63
CA ALA A 74 36.66 11.86 -16.04
C ALA A 74 35.77 11.03 -15.08
N ALA A 75 35.87 11.29 -13.76
CA ALA A 75 35.01 10.68 -12.75
C ALA A 75 33.55 11.13 -12.91
N PHE A 76 33.32 12.39 -13.22
CA PHE A 76 31.99 12.94 -13.47
C PHE A 76 31.24 12.20 -14.58
N PHE A 77 31.86 12.02 -15.75
CA PHE A 77 31.21 11.29 -16.86
C PHE A 77 30.92 9.82 -16.51
N ARG A 78 31.77 9.19 -15.73
CA ARG A 78 31.54 7.81 -15.27
C ARG A 78 30.31 7.74 -14.34
N GLU A 79 30.15 8.69 -13.42
CA GLU A 79 28.99 8.73 -12.52
C GLU A 79 27.69 9.05 -13.27
N ILE A 80 27.72 9.89 -14.30
CA ILE A 80 26.56 10.12 -15.19
C ILE A 80 26.16 8.83 -15.91
N MET A 81 27.12 8.07 -16.43
CA MET A 81 26.83 6.80 -17.11
C MET A 81 26.25 5.78 -16.13
N ARG A 82 26.77 5.73 -14.89
CA ARG A 82 26.23 4.89 -13.81
C ARG A 82 24.78 5.26 -13.47
N PHE A 83 24.49 6.55 -13.40
CA PHE A 83 23.12 7.04 -13.20
C PHE A 83 22.17 6.59 -14.32
N CYS A 84 22.58 6.69 -15.58
CA CYS A 84 21.75 6.24 -16.70
C CYS A 84 21.36 4.77 -16.58
N TRP A 85 22.29 3.90 -16.14
CA TRP A 85 21.98 2.47 -15.92
C TRP A 85 21.04 2.25 -14.72
N ILE A 86 21.23 2.98 -13.62
CA ILE A 86 20.34 2.92 -12.45
C ILE A 86 18.95 3.39 -12.84
N ALA A 87 18.83 4.52 -13.54
CA ALA A 87 17.56 5.08 -13.99
C ALA A 87 16.84 4.16 -14.98
N ALA A 88 17.56 3.55 -15.92
CA ALA A 88 16.99 2.57 -16.85
C ALA A 88 16.43 1.35 -16.09
N GLY A 89 17.19 0.82 -15.14
CA GLY A 89 16.75 -0.29 -14.29
C GLY A 89 15.50 0.08 -13.47
N PHE A 90 15.48 1.27 -12.89
CA PHE A 90 14.35 1.80 -12.13
C PHE A 90 13.08 1.86 -12.99
N ILE A 91 13.18 2.45 -14.18
CA ILE A 91 12.03 2.57 -15.11
C ILE A 91 11.49 1.20 -15.48
N VAL A 92 12.36 0.24 -15.82
CA VAL A 92 11.93 -1.11 -16.19
C VAL A 92 11.19 -1.78 -15.04
N ILE A 93 11.75 -1.76 -13.83
CA ILE A 93 11.14 -2.40 -12.65
C ILE A 93 9.82 -1.71 -12.30
N ALA A 94 9.76 -0.37 -12.30
CA ALA A 94 8.55 0.39 -11.98
C ALA A 94 7.41 0.13 -12.99
N VAL A 95 7.72 0.01 -14.28
CA VAL A 95 6.71 -0.31 -15.30
C VAL A 95 6.16 -1.72 -15.12
N TYR A 96 7.02 -2.71 -14.84
CA TYR A 96 6.58 -4.09 -14.60
C TYR A 96 5.80 -4.20 -13.28
N GLU A 97 6.20 -3.49 -12.24
CA GLU A 97 5.49 -3.44 -10.96
C GLU A 97 4.07 -2.90 -11.17
N LEU A 98 3.94 -1.76 -11.83
CA LEU A 98 2.65 -1.14 -12.16
C LEU A 98 1.76 -2.10 -12.98
N TYR A 99 2.32 -2.73 -13.99
CA TYR A 99 1.59 -3.68 -14.84
C TYR A 99 1.07 -4.88 -14.05
N LEU A 100 1.91 -5.51 -13.22
CA LEU A 100 1.50 -6.68 -12.43
C LEU A 100 0.50 -6.31 -11.33
N ASN A 101 0.65 -5.13 -10.73
CA ASN A 101 -0.27 -4.61 -9.74
C ASN A 101 -1.67 -4.38 -10.35
N GLN A 102 -1.75 -3.76 -11.53
CA GLN A 102 -3.01 -3.57 -12.26
C GLN A 102 -3.62 -4.93 -12.69
N MET A 103 -2.80 -5.88 -13.14
CA MET A 103 -3.26 -7.22 -13.50
C MET A 103 -3.87 -7.94 -12.29
N LEU A 104 -3.22 -7.86 -11.13
CA LEU A 104 -3.74 -8.43 -9.88
C LEU A 104 -5.08 -7.79 -9.48
N GLN A 105 -5.18 -6.46 -9.60
CA GLN A 105 -6.39 -5.71 -9.33
C GLN A 105 -7.55 -6.14 -10.23
N ILE A 106 -7.32 -6.25 -11.54
CA ILE A 106 -8.34 -6.65 -12.52
C ILE A 106 -8.84 -8.07 -12.23
N ARG A 107 -7.94 -9.01 -11.98
CA ARG A 107 -8.30 -10.40 -11.66
C ARG A 107 -9.11 -10.51 -10.39
N TRP A 108 -8.68 -9.83 -9.34
CA TRP A 108 -9.39 -9.83 -8.06
C TRP A 108 -10.78 -9.20 -8.18
N ARG A 109 -10.87 -8.05 -8.87
CA ARG A 109 -12.14 -7.39 -9.17
C ARG A 109 -13.09 -8.31 -9.95
N SER A 110 -12.61 -8.94 -11.02
CA SER A 110 -13.42 -9.84 -11.85
C SER A 110 -13.98 -10.99 -11.02
N TRP A 111 -13.13 -11.66 -10.27
CA TRP A 111 -13.53 -12.74 -9.37
C TRP A 111 -14.57 -12.29 -8.33
N LEU A 112 -14.35 -11.13 -7.72
CA LEU A 112 -15.24 -10.59 -6.68
C LEU A 112 -16.62 -10.25 -7.26
N THR A 113 -16.63 -9.60 -8.42
CA THR A 113 -17.87 -9.22 -9.11
C THR A 113 -18.66 -10.46 -9.52
N GLU A 114 -18.01 -11.45 -10.10
CA GLU A 114 -18.62 -12.71 -10.52
C GLU A 114 -19.22 -13.46 -9.32
N ASN A 115 -18.47 -13.61 -8.24
CA ASN A 115 -18.92 -14.28 -7.04
C ASN A 115 -20.14 -13.61 -6.39
N TYR A 116 -20.16 -12.28 -6.32
CA TYR A 116 -21.31 -11.54 -5.78
C TYR A 116 -22.51 -11.55 -6.70
N LEU A 117 -22.33 -11.50 -8.02
CA LEU A 117 -23.42 -11.60 -8.98
C LEU A 117 -24.05 -12.99 -8.97
N GLU A 118 -23.26 -14.06 -8.89
CA GLU A 118 -23.77 -15.42 -8.75
C GLU A 118 -24.61 -15.59 -7.47
N GLU A 119 -24.13 -15.08 -6.34
CA GLU A 119 -24.85 -15.12 -5.08
C GLU A 119 -26.16 -14.32 -5.15
N TRP A 120 -26.13 -13.14 -5.79
CA TRP A 120 -27.29 -12.27 -5.95
C TRP A 120 -28.37 -12.89 -6.83
N ILE A 121 -27.99 -13.49 -7.96
CA ILE A 121 -28.89 -14.17 -8.88
C ILE A 121 -29.37 -15.50 -8.27
N GLY A 122 -28.47 -16.34 -7.77
CA GLY A 122 -28.75 -17.67 -7.27
C GLY A 122 -29.70 -17.69 -6.08
N ARG A 123 -29.63 -16.72 -5.19
CA ARG A 123 -30.53 -16.57 -4.04
C ARG A 123 -31.82 -15.83 -4.36
N ARG A 124 -32.10 -15.51 -5.62
CA ARG A 124 -33.25 -14.68 -6.03
C ARG A 124 -33.36 -13.38 -5.23
N ALA A 125 -32.23 -12.82 -4.82
CA ALA A 125 -32.17 -11.62 -3.98
C ALA A 125 -32.81 -10.43 -4.68
N TYR A 126 -32.61 -10.30 -6.01
CA TYR A 126 -33.25 -9.28 -6.84
C TYR A 126 -34.78 -9.29 -6.71
N TYR A 127 -35.41 -10.46 -6.73
CA TYR A 127 -36.86 -10.60 -6.62
C TYR A 127 -37.38 -10.22 -5.23
N ARG A 128 -36.66 -10.62 -4.18
CA ARG A 128 -36.99 -10.24 -2.80
C ARG A 128 -36.85 -8.74 -2.56
N MET A 129 -35.86 -8.11 -3.19
CA MET A 129 -35.67 -6.66 -3.10
C MET A 129 -36.77 -5.89 -3.80
N GLN A 130 -37.23 -6.33 -4.97
CA GLN A 130 -38.36 -5.73 -5.68
C GLN A 130 -39.66 -5.84 -4.87
N LEU A 131 -39.91 -6.99 -4.23
CA LEU A 131 -41.10 -7.19 -3.38
C LEU A 131 -41.06 -6.34 -2.09
N ALA A 132 -39.89 -6.01 -1.59
CA ALA A 132 -39.73 -5.24 -0.35
C ALA A 132 -39.80 -3.71 -0.59
N ASP A 133 -40.08 -3.26 -1.81
CA ASP A 133 -40.16 -1.85 -2.24
C ASP A 133 -38.99 -0.96 -1.73
N ARG A 134 -37.86 -1.59 -1.49
CA ARG A 134 -36.61 -0.91 -1.15
C ARG A 134 -35.86 -0.65 -2.46
N GLY A 135 -36.33 0.38 -3.19
CA GLY A 135 -35.79 0.79 -4.48
C GLY A 135 -34.31 1.21 -4.39
N THR A 136 -33.43 0.22 -4.37
CA THR A 136 -32.03 0.46 -4.65
C THR A 136 -31.89 0.55 -6.15
N ASP A 137 -31.66 1.78 -6.65
CA ASP A 137 -31.47 2.04 -8.07
C ASP A 137 -30.20 1.32 -8.56
N ASN A 138 -30.32 0.49 -9.62
CA ASN A 138 -29.25 -0.23 -10.30
C ASN A 138 -28.29 -1.03 -9.38
N PRO A 139 -28.74 -2.08 -8.68
CA PRO A 139 -27.92 -2.84 -7.74
C PRO A 139 -26.74 -3.57 -8.40
N ASP A 140 -26.84 -3.98 -9.65
CA ASP A 140 -25.78 -4.60 -10.45
C ASP A 140 -24.61 -3.64 -10.68
N GLN A 141 -24.92 -2.38 -11.03
CA GLN A 141 -23.92 -1.33 -11.19
C GLN A 141 -23.22 -1.02 -9.86
N ARG A 142 -23.95 -0.96 -8.76
CA ARG A 142 -23.41 -0.77 -7.42
C ARG A 142 -22.45 -1.89 -7.02
N ILE A 143 -22.83 -3.15 -7.20
CA ILE A 143 -21.97 -4.30 -6.93
C ILE A 143 -20.66 -4.16 -7.70
N SER A 144 -20.70 -3.83 -8.98
CA SER A 144 -19.49 -3.65 -9.80
C SER A 144 -18.62 -2.48 -9.34
N GLN A 145 -19.23 -1.35 -8.97
CA GLN A 145 -18.50 -0.16 -8.49
C GLN A 145 -17.88 -0.39 -7.11
N ASP A 146 -18.63 -1.00 -6.19
CA ASP A 146 -18.16 -1.28 -4.84
C ASP A 146 -17.04 -2.34 -4.85
N ALA A 147 -17.16 -3.38 -5.68
CA ALA A 147 -16.11 -4.37 -5.89
C ALA A 147 -14.83 -3.72 -6.44
N ASN A 148 -14.95 -2.79 -7.40
CA ASN A 148 -13.80 -2.06 -7.93
C ASN A 148 -13.12 -1.19 -6.88
N SER A 149 -13.90 -0.40 -6.15
CA SER A 149 -13.39 0.50 -5.12
C SER A 149 -12.74 -0.28 -3.98
N PHE A 150 -13.35 -1.38 -3.56
CA PHE A 150 -12.85 -2.26 -2.53
C PHE A 150 -11.51 -2.91 -2.92
N THR A 151 -11.42 -3.51 -4.11
CA THR A 151 -10.18 -4.16 -4.56
C THR A 151 -9.05 -3.16 -4.73
N LEU A 152 -9.33 -2.00 -5.33
CA LEU A 152 -8.33 -0.94 -5.52
C LEU A 152 -7.79 -0.43 -4.17
N GLN A 153 -8.68 -0.08 -3.25
CA GLN A 153 -8.27 0.48 -1.95
C GLN A 153 -7.57 -0.56 -1.08
N SER A 154 -8.07 -1.80 -1.04
CA SER A 154 -7.47 -2.89 -0.25
C SER A 154 -6.08 -3.24 -0.76
N LEU A 155 -5.88 -3.31 -2.08
CA LEU A 155 -4.59 -3.62 -2.68
C LEU A 155 -3.61 -2.47 -2.46
N SER A 156 -4.01 -1.24 -2.77
CA SER A 156 -3.17 -0.05 -2.56
C SER A 156 -2.76 0.11 -1.11
N PHE A 157 -3.67 -0.14 -0.18
CA PHE A 157 -3.36 -0.08 1.25
C PHE A 157 -2.35 -1.17 1.66
N THR A 158 -2.58 -2.41 1.23
CA THR A 158 -1.70 -3.54 1.59
C THR A 158 -0.30 -3.37 1.02
N VAL A 159 -0.20 -3.06 -0.28
CA VAL A 159 1.09 -2.85 -0.95
C VAL A 159 1.78 -1.60 -0.39
N GLY A 160 1.04 -0.50 -0.21
CA GLY A 160 1.59 0.75 0.33
C GLY A 160 2.11 0.64 1.76
N VAL A 161 1.42 -0.08 2.64
CA VAL A 161 1.93 -0.36 4.00
C VAL A 161 3.20 -1.19 3.95
N PHE A 162 3.23 -2.21 3.08
CA PHE A 162 4.42 -3.04 2.92
C PHE A 162 5.62 -2.25 2.38
N GLU A 163 5.41 -1.44 1.35
CA GLU A 163 6.40 -0.54 0.78
C GLU A 163 6.93 0.46 1.83
N ALA A 164 6.03 1.10 2.58
CA ALA A 164 6.40 2.04 3.62
C ALA A 164 7.25 1.39 4.72
N LEU A 165 6.93 0.17 5.15
CA LEU A 165 7.72 -0.59 6.12
C LEU A 165 9.11 -0.93 5.59
N LEU A 166 9.20 -1.41 4.35
CA LEU A 166 10.48 -1.74 3.72
C LEU A 166 11.36 -0.50 3.57
N THR A 167 10.81 0.58 3.05
CA THR A 167 11.49 1.86 2.88
C THR A 167 11.99 2.38 4.23
N PHE A 168 11.13 2.37 5.25
CA PHE A 168 11.49 2.79 6.60
C PHE A 168 12.67 1.99 7.17
N VAL A 169 12.62 0.66 7.08
CA VAL A 169 13.70 -0.21 7.57
C VAL A 169 14.99 0.04 6.80
N SER A 170 14.90 0.13 5.46
CA SER A 170 16.08 0.34 4.59
C SER A 170 16.77 1.67 4.89
N PHE A 171 16.00 2.75 5.00
CA PHE A 171 16.57 4.06 5.30
C PHE A 171 17.08 4.20 6.73
N ILE A 172 16.47 3.52 7.71
CA ILE A 172 17.05 3.46 9.06
C ILE A 172 18.43 2.79 9.03
N ILE A 173 18.58 1.68 8.29
CA ILE A 173 19.88 1.00 8.16
C ILE A 173 20.91 1.94 7.53
N VAL A 174 20.57 2.60 6.42
CA VAL A 174 21.46 3.58 5.77
C VAL A 174 21.84 4.71 6.73
N LEU A 175 20.86 5.27 7.42
CA LEU A 175 21.11 6.36 8.38
C LEU A 175 22.01 5.94 9.55
N TRP A 176 21.82 4.70 10.01
CA TRP A 176 22.63 4.12 11.11
C TRP A 176 24.10 3.98 10.71
N THR A 177 24.37 3.63 9.44
CA THR A 177 25.75 3.53 8.93
C THR A 177 26.44 4.90 8.80
N ILE A 178 25.67 5.97 8.56
CA ILE A 178 26.20 7.33 8.43
C ILE A 178 26.40 7.96 9.82
N SER A 179 25.37 7.93 10.66
CA SER A 179 25.42 8.48 12.02
C SER A 179 24.28 7.93 12.90
N SER A 180 24.65 7.09 13.86
CA SER A 180 23.69 6.53 14.83
C SER A 180 22.98 7.62 15.66
N LYS A 181 23.67 8.74 15.94
CA LYS A 181 23.07 9.87 16.69
C LYS A 181 21.96 10.54 15.90
N LEU A 182 22.16 10.79 14.60
CA LEU A 182 21.13 11.36 13.73
C LEU A 182 19.93 10.41 13.57
N ALA A 183 20.19 9.10 13.46
CA ALA A 183 19.13 8.10 13.37
C ALA A 183 18.21 8.14 14.60
N VAL A 184 18.78 8.19 15.82
CA VAL A 184 18.00 8.26 17.06
C VAL A 184 17.21 9.57 17.18
N VAL A 185 17.80 10.71 16.82
CA VAL A 185 17.10 12.02 16.81
C VAL A 185 15.92 12.00 15.85
N LEU A 186 16.10 11.47 14.65
CA LEU A 186 15.07 11.41 13.63
C LEU A 186 13.92 10.47 14.02
N LEU A 187 14.24 9.31 14.59
CA LEU A 187 13.25 8.37 15.13
C LEU A 187 12.45 9.00 16.29
N SER A 188 13.12 9.64 17.24
CA SER A 188 12.42 10.28 18.35
C SER A 188 11.52 11.41 17.88
N TYR A 189 11.98 12.24 16.94
CA TYR A 189 11.17 13.29 16.33
C TYR A 189 9.94 12.73 15.60
N SER A 190 10.11 11.65 14.81
CA SER A 190 9.03 11.01 14.09
C SER A 190 7.96 10.43 15.02
N VAL A 191 8.37 9.76 16.09
CA VAL A 191 7.44 9.20 17.10
C VAL A 191 6.69 10.30 17.82
N ILE A 192 7.38 11.36 18.26
CA ILE A 192 6.75 12.50 18.95
C ILE A 192 5.77 13.21 18.00
N GLY A 193 6.18 13.49 16.74
CA GLY A 193 5.33 14.14 15.74
C GLY A 193 4.07 13.33 15.45
N THR A 194 4.20 12.02 15.25
CA THR A 194 3.06 11.14 15.03
C THR A 194 2.12 11.10 16.24
N ALA A 195 2.68 11.02 17.45
CA ALA A 195 1.89 11.06 18.68
C ALA A 195 1.08 12.37 18.80
N VAL A 196 1.70 13.51 18.53
CA VAL A 196 1.04 14.82 18.58
C VAL A 196 -0.12 14.90 17.56
N ILE A 197 0.10 14.43 16.32
CA ILE A 197 -0.94 14.42 15.28
C ILE A 197 -2.11 13.53 15.71
N VAL A 198 -1.84 12.31 16.17
CA VAL A 198 -2.87 11.37 16.62
C VAL A 198 -3.68 11.95 17.80
N PHE A 199 -3.01 12.62 18.76
CA PHE A 199 -3.70 13.27 19.87
C PHE A 199 -4.57 14.43 19.39
N ALA A 200 -4.08 15.27 18.48
CA ALA A 200 -4.84 16.41 17.93
C ALA A 200 -6.06 15.95 17.13
N ASP A 201 -5.94 14.87 16.36
CA ASP A 201 -7.08 14.32 15.60
C ASP A 201 -8.10 13.64 16.53
N CYS A 202 -7.66 12.99 17.59
CA CYS A 202 -8.56 12.46 18.62
C CYS A 202 -9.34 13.59 19.33
N GLU A 203 -8.71 14.73 19.60
CA GLU A 203 -9.36 15.89 20.22
C GLU A 203 -10.40 16.52 19.30
N LYS A 204 -10.08 16.69 18.00
CA LYS A 204 -11.03 17.19 16.99
C LYS A 204 -12.22 16.25 16.82
N ALA A 205 -11.98 14.94 16.74
CA ALA A 205 -13.05 13.94 16.63
C ALA A 205 -13.96 13.90 17.87
N TYR A 206 -13.43 14.28 19.05
CA TYR A 206 -14.22 14.40 20.27
C TYR A 206 -15.04 15.68 20.30
N ALA A 207 -14.46 16.81 19.85
CA ALA A 207 -15.14 18.11 19.79
C ALA A 207 -16.26 18.17 18.72
N ALA A 208 -16.18 17.34 17.69
CA ALA A 208 -17.16 17.25 16.61
C ALA A 208 -18.36 16.33 16.91
N ARG A 209 -18.45 15.74 18.11
CA ARG A 209 -19.64 14.95 18.51
C ARG A 209 -20.69 15.90 19.09
N PRO A 210 -21.92 15.93 18.49
CA PRO A 210 -23.04 16.72 19.00
C PRO A 210 -23.51 16.22 20.37
#